data_bbbb6a000a486e289f9f310474235961
#
_entry.id   bbbb6a000a486e289f9f310474235961
#
_cell.length_a   1.000
_cell.length_b   1.000
_cell.length_c   1.000
_cell.angle_alpha   90.00
_cell.angle_beta   90.00
_cell.angle_gamma   90.00
#
_symmetry.space_group_name_H-M   'P 1'
#
loop_
_entity.id
_entity.type
_entity.pdbx_description
1 polymer ?
#
loop_
_entity_poly.entity_id
_entity_poly.type
_entity_poly.pdbx_seq_one_letter_code
_entity_poly.pdbx_strand_id
1 'polypeptide(L)'
;MNYFFLAIIFGFSIIFQTSSTYLQNKLSEPSSTAVDNKTFGSDYFPLNIKKTLIYNSSFGDLELKVTEEKKIHLFSYDSDKFKYRQKLFLNDKGLFVNESYQKIKLLLFITKEGNYVYDKPLLRIPFPVEIGQEWTWNGNEFVNDETHTVSLKGKASNFETVITPAGKFETLKIETTIETSNGSKNIMTEWYAKDLGMVKMNISIEGGGMLGFARDILGYGTIEFELKEIRDK
;
A
#
# COMPACT_ATOMS: atom_id res chain seq x y z
N MET A 1 20.17 10.44 -41.65
CA MET A 1 20.63 11.80 -41.31
C MET A 1 20.90 11.78 -39.82
N ASN A 2 22.19 11.75 -39.50
CA ASN A 2 22.74 11.61 -38.14
C ASN A 2 22.62 12.93 -37.38
N TYR A 3 22.26 12.89 -36.11
CA TYR A 3 22.73 13.90 -35.15
C TYR A 3 23.14 13.24 -33.84
N PHE A 4 24.44 13.27 -33.62
CA PHE A 4 25.17 13.13 -32.37
C PHE A 4 24.95 14.35 -31.47
N PHE A 5 24.77 14.16 -30.17
CA PHE A 5 25.15 15.14 -29.15
C PHE A 5 25.51 14.35 -27.87
N LEU A 6 26.72 14.25 -27.61
CA LEU A 6 27.76 14.94 -26.88
C LEU A 6 27.49 14.99 -25.34
N ALA A 7 28.26 14.16 -24.64
CA ALA A 7 28.41 14.15 -23.20
C ALA A 7 29.20 15.40 -22.72
N ILE A 8 28.78 15.96 -21.59
CA ILE A 8 29.61 16.86 -20.80
C ILE A 8 29.72 16.32 -19.38
N ILE A 9 30.92 15.86 -19.07
CA ILE A 9 31.40 15.50 -17.74
C ILE A 9 31.91 16.79 -17.07
N PHE A 10 31.40 17.12 -15.88
CA PHE A 10 32.11 18.03 -14.98
C PHE A 10 32.28 17.34 -13.62
N GLY A 11 33.50 16.93 -13.39
CA GLY A 11 33.98 16.55 -12.07
C GLY A 11 34.25 17.79 -11.22
N PHE A 12 33.85 17.73 -9.96
CA PHE A 12 34.42 18.57 -8.91
C PHE A 12 34.80 17.70 -7.73
N SER A 13 36.11 17.48 -7.62
CA SER A 13 36.74 16.98 -6.39
C SER A 13 36.90 18.15 -5.43
N ILE A 14 36.35 18.04 -4.25
CA ILE A 14 36.71 18.92 -3.13
C ILE A 14 37.30 18.04 -2.03
N ILE A 15 38.57 18.21 -1.86
CA ILE A 15 39.37 17.70 -0.74
C ILE A 15 39.11 18.64 0.44
N PHE A 16 38.65 18.09 1.58
CA PHE A 16 38.73 18.79 2.86
C PHE A 16 39.64 18.05 3.82
N GLN A 17 40.66 18.77 4.24
CA GLN A 17 41.65 18.37 5.22
C GLN A 17 41.06 18.24 6.62
N THR A 18 41.58 17.25 7.30
CA THR A 18 41.37 16.97 8.72
C THR A 18 41.97 18.05 9.62
N SER A 19 41.22 18.52 10.59
CA SER A 19 41.73 19.13 11.80
C SER A 19 41.19 18.37 13.00
N SER A 20 42.12 17.67 13.64
CA SER A 20 41.94 16.98 14.90
C SER A 20 41.84 18.01 16.03
N THR A 21 40.76 18.02 16.79
CA THR A 21 40.75 18.63 18.11
C THR A 21 40.10 17.66 19.09
N TYR A 22 40.93 17.08 19.92
CA TYR A 22 40.53 16.28 21.08
C TYR A 22 39.81 17.18 22.08
N LEU A 23 38.53 16.85 22.32
CA LEU A 23 37.85 17.22 23.56
C LEU A 23 37.18 15.97 24.10
N GLN A 24 37.77 15.44 25.15
CA GLN A 24 37.12 14.47 26.03
C GLN A 24 35.89 15.11 26.66
N ASN A 25 34.72 14.69 26.25
CA ASN A 25 33.51 14.90 27.00
C ASN A 25 32.95 13.54 27.44
N LYS A 26 32.91 13.42 28.74
CA LYS A 26 32.27 12.44 29.60
C LYS A 26 31.06 11.78 28.92
N LEU A 27 31.22 10.51 28.56
CA LEU A 27 30.12 9.66 28.13
C LEU A 27 29.10 9.56 29.28
N SER A 28 28.03 10.32 29.20
CA SER A 28 26.75 9.95 29.81
C SER A 28 26.24 8.74 29.03
N GLU A 29 26.10 7.60 29.68
CA GLU A 29 25.46 6.42 29.12
C GLU A 29 24.09 6.85 28.53
N PRO A 30 23.73 6.43 27.31
CA PRO A 30 22.40 6.64 26.83
C PRO A 30 21.47 5.83 27.74
N SER A 31 20.66 6.53 28.50
CA SER A 31 19.49 5.96 29.16
C SER A 31 18.78 5.11 28.09
N SER A 32 18.78 3.79 28.29
CA SER A 32 17.96 2.88 27.49
C SER A 32 16.50 3.23 27.81
N THR A 33 15.96 4.18 27.06
CA THR A 33 14.52 4.30 26.96
C THR A 33 14.05 2.98 26.38
N ALA A 34 13.39 2.16 27.22
CA ALA A 34 12.67 1.00 26.77
C ALA A 34 11.79 1.49 25.62
N VAL A 35 12.08 1.07 24.40
CA VAL A 35 11.20 1.26 23.25
C VAL A 35 9.98 0.44 23.64
N ASP A 36 8.92 1.13 24.04
CA ASP A 36 7.64 0.52 24.32
C ASP A 36 7.21 -0.08 22.96
N ASN A 37 7.48 -1.38 22.77
CA ASN A 37 7.19 -2.09 21.51
C ASN A 37 5.68 -2.17 21.36
N LYS A 38 5.08 -1.08 20.87
CA LYS A 38 3.66 -0.99 20.61
C LYS A 38 3.30 -2.02 19.54
N THR A 39 2.50 -3.01 19.93
CA THR A 39 1.95 -4.03 19.04
C THR A 39 0.58 -3.58 18.53
N PHE A 40 0.29 -3.91 17.28
CA PHE A 40 -0.96 -3.60 16.61
C PHE A 40 -1.64 -4.89 16.20
N GLY A 41 -2.93 -4.96 16.42
CA GLY A 41 -3.74 -6.14 16.12
C GLY A 41 -4.85 -5.84 15.12
N SER A 42 -5.84 -6.73 15.11
CA SER A 42 -7.00 -6.65 14.21
C SER A 42 -7.86 -5.39 14.37
N ASP A 43 -7.71 -4.67 15.48
CA ASP A 43 -8.38 -3.39 15.73
C ASP A 43 -7.96 -2.27 14.78
N TYR A 44 -6.78 -2.37 14.15
CA TYR A 44 -6.36 -1.48 13.07
C TYR A 44 -6.87 -1.94 11.68
N PHE A 45 -7.34 -3.17 11.57
CA PHE A 45 -7.78 -3.80 10.33
C PHE A 45 -9.19 -4.38 10.46
N PRO A 46 -10.19 -3.59 10.91
CA PRO A 46 -11.53 -4.10 11.13
C PRO A 46 -12.17 -4.55 9.83
N LEU A 47 -12.69 -5.79 9.80
CA LEU A 47 -13.47 -6.27 8.67
C LEU A 47 -14.98 -5.97 8.83
N ASN A 48 -15.44 -5.69 10.06
CA ASN A 48 -16.81 -5.31 10.37
C ASN A 48 -16.93 -3.81 10.63
N ILE A 49 -16.86 -3.02 9.56
CA ILE A 49 -16.99 -1.57 9.65
C ILE A 49 -18.46 -1.19 9.73
N LYS A 50 -18.90 -0.65 10.89
CA LYS A 50 -20.28 -0.22 11.14
C LYS A 50 -20.61 1.14 10.51
N LYS A 51 -19.64 1.82 9.94
CA LYS A 51 -19.76 3.15 9.34
C LYS A 51 -19.64 3.06 7.83
N THR A 52 -20.21 4.02 7.13
CA THR A 52 -19.97 4.21 5.70
C THR A 52 -18.74 5.11 5.56
N LEU A 53 -17.71 4.62 4.87
CA LEU A 53 -16.48 5.35 4.58
C LEU A 53 -16.49 5.80 3.13
N ILE A 54 -16.30 7.10 2.90
CA ILE A 54 -16.21 7.71 1.57
C ILE A 54 -14.80 8.25 1.40
N TYR A 55 -14.17 7.85 0.30
CA TYR A 55 -12.82 8.26 -0.06
C TYR A 55 -12.84 9.19 -1.26
N ASN A 56 -12.07 10.26 -1.21
CA ASN A 56 -11.61 10.95 -2.41
C ASN A 56 -10.48 10.14 -3.03
N SER A 57 -10.54 9.89 -4.33
CA SER A 57 -9.51 9.11 -5.01
C SER A 57 -9.18 9.67 -6.39
N SER A 58 -8.11 9.16 -7.01
CA SER A 58 -7.75 9.46 -8.40
C SER A 58 -8.86 9.11 -9.41
N PHE A 59 -9.84 8.28 -9.00
CA PHE A 59 -11.00 7.88 -9.83
C PHE A 59 -12.30 8.60 -9.45
N GLY A 60 -12.24 9.61 -8.58
CA GLY A 60 -13.38 10.30 -7.98
C GLY A 60 -13.74 9.75 -6.61
N ASP A 61 -14.92 10.13 -6.11
CA ASP A 61 -15.41 9.68 -4.81
C ASP A 61 -15.79 8.19 -4.86
N LEU A 62 -15.30 7.43 -3.86
CA LEU A 62 -15.54 5.99 -3.73
C LEU A 62 -16.09 5.68 -2.35
N GLU A 63 -17.20 4.95 -2.31
CA GLU A 63 -17.76 4.41 -1.07
C GLU A 63 -17.22 3.00 -0.83
N LEU A 64 -16.69 2.75 0.37
CA LEU A 64 -16.35 1.41 0.81
C LEU A 64 -17.61 0.66 1.22
N LYS A 65 -17.91 -0.42 0.49
CA LYS A 65 -18.96 -1.38 0.85
C LYS A 65 -18.34 -2.65 1.37
N VAL A 66 -18.81 -3.11 2.52
CA VAL A 66 -18.38 -4.36 3.13
C VAL A 66 -19.58 -5.28 3.28
N THR A 67 -19.47 -6.49 2.73
CA THR A 67 -20.43 -7.58 2.94
C THR A 67 -19.70 -8.79 3.46
N GLU A 68 -20.38 -9.63 4.26
CA GLU A 68 -19.82 -10.85 4.84
C GLU A 68 -20.56 -12.08 4.36
N GLU A 69 -19.83 -13.10 3.93
CA GLU A 69 -20.34 -14.42 3.64
C GLU A 69 -19.38 -15.48 4.21
N LYS A 70 -19.87 -16.33 5.13
CA LYS A 70 -19.10 -17.46 5.72
C LYS A 70 -17.73 -17.07 6.27
N LYS A 71 -17.65 -15.96 7.02
CA LYS A 71 -16.42 -15.37 7.59
C LYS A 71 -15.44 -14.81 6.56
N ILE A 72 -15.83 -14.72 5.32
CA ILE A 72 -15.10 -13.99 4.27
C ILE A 72 -15.78 -12.64 4.11
N HIS A 73 -15.00 -11.57 4.14
CA HIS A 73 -15.48 -10.22 3.96
C HIS A 73 -15.13 -9.76 2.56
N LEU A 74 -16.13 -9.31 1.82
CA LEU A 74 -15.95 -8.68 0.52
C LEU A 74 -15.88 -7.16 0.72
N PHE A 75 -14.69 -6.60 0.55
CA PHE A 75 -14.48 -5.17 0.46
C PHE A 75 -14.62 -4.73 -0.99
N SER A 76 -15.43 -3.71 -1.25
CA SER A 76 -15.64 -3.23 -2.60
C SER A 76 -15.68 -1.71 -2.67
N TYR A 77 -15.03 -1.18 -3.69
CA TYR A 77 -15.09 0.21 -4.14
C TYR A 77 -15.65 0.24 -5.55
N ASP A 78 -16.60 1.11 -5.81
CA ASP A 78 -17.30 1.15 -7.11
C ASP A 78 -17.53 2.59 -7.55
N SER A 79 -17.07 2.90 -8.76
CA SER A 79 -17.44 4.10 -9.51
C SER A 79 -17.61 3.76 -11.00
N ASP A 80 -18.01 4.72 -11.81
CA ASP A 80 -18.13 4.52 -13.25
C ASP A 80 -16.80 4.21 -13.94
N LYS A 81 -15.67 4.63 -13.34
CA LYS A 81 -14.31 4.48 -13.90
C LYS A 81 -13.51 3.36 -13.25
N PHE A 82 -13.85 2.98 -12.03
CA PHE A 82 -13.05 2.06 -11.23
C PHE A 82 -13.94 1.15 -10.39
N LYS A 83 -13.66 -0.16 -10.47
CA LYS A 83 -14.21 -1.16 -9.56
C LYS A 83 -13.08 -1.97 -8.97
N TYR A 84 -13.10 -2.11 -7.65
CA TYR A 84 -12.14 -2.92 -6.94
C TYR A 84 -12.84 -3.73 -5.86
N ARG A 85 -12.51 -5.01 -5.77
CA ARG A 85 -13.06 -5.92 -4.78
C ARG A 85 -11.96 -6.79 -4.22
N GLN A 86 -12.02 -7.06 -2.92
CA GLN A 86 -11.13 -8.03 -2.26
C GLN A 86 -11.94 -8.94 -1.36
N LYS A 87 -11.67 -10.25 -1.43
CA LYS A 87 -12.14 -11.22 -0.46
C LYS A 87 -11.10 -11.38 0.64
N LEU A 88 -11.43 -10.91 1.82
CA LEU A 88 -10.57 -10.83 2.99
C LEU A 88 -11.06 -11.74 4.11
N PHE A 89 -10.13 -12.26 4.90
CA PHE A 89 -10.44 -12.86 6.19
C PHE A 89 -9.33 -12.60 7.20
N LEU A 90 -9.69 -12.67 8.50
CA LEU A 90 -8.78 -12.55 9.62
C LEU A 90 -8.68 -13.88 10.37
N ASN A 91 -7.50 -14.16 10.89
CA ASN A 91 -7.25 -15.15 11.93
C ASN A 91 -6.14 -14.65 12.88
N ASP A 92 -5.69 -15.49 13.80
CA ASP A 92 -4.62 -15.21 14.77
C ASP A 92 -3.26 -14.92 14.13
N LYS A 93 -3.05 -15.29 12.86
CA LYS A 93 -1.80 -15.09 12.12
C LYS A 93 -1.78 -13.79 11.30
N GLY A 94 -2.95 -13.18 11.02
CA GLY A 94 -2.99 -11.95 10.24
C GLY A 94 -4.25 -11.72 9.43
N LEU A 95 -4.13 -10.71 8.57
CA LEU A 95 -5.08 -10.35 7.51
C LEU A 95 -4.65 -11.03 6.21
N PHE A 96 -5.58 -11.74 5.58
CA PHE A 96 -5.34 -12.49 4.34
C PHE A 96 -6.28 -12.06 3.23
N VAL A 97 -5.77 -12.15 1.98
CA VAL A 97 -6.53 -11.96 0.74
C VAL A 97 -6.61 -13.29 0.01
N ASN A 98 -7.82 -13.73 -0.32
CA ASN A 98 -8.03 -14.93 -1.15
C ASN A 98 -8.07 -14.59 -2.63
N GLU A 99 -8.70 -13.47 -2.95
CA GLU A 99 -9.02 -13.09 -4.32
C GLU A 99 -9.16 -11.57 -4.39
N SER A 100 -8.76 -10.98 -5.49
CA SER A 100 -9.06 -9.58 -5.80
C SER A 100 -9.54 -9.43 -7.23
N TYR A 101 -10.46 -8.50 -7.45
CA TYR A 101 -10.97 -8.13 -8.76
C TYR A 101 -10.73 -6.66 -9.00
N GLN A 102 -10.30 -6.32 -10.20
CA GLN A 102 -10.10 -4.94 -10.62
C GLN A 102 -10.74 -4.72 -11.99
N LYS A 103 -11.36 -3.55 -12.16
CA LYS A 103 -11.85 -3.07 -13.45
C LYS A 103 -11.57 -1.58 -13.55
N ILE A 104 -10.87 -1.17 -14.59
CA ILE A 104 -10.52 0.22 -14.86
C ILE A 104 -11.01 0.60 -16.25
N LYS A 105 -11.84 1.64 -16.32
CA LYS A 105 -12.26 2.27 -17.56
C LYS A 105 -11.36 3.45 -17.85
N LEU A 106 -10.51 3.30 -18.86
CA LEU A 106 -9.47 4.27 -19.20
C LEU A 106 -9.96 5.39 -20.11
N LEU A 107 -10.73 5.00 -21.14
CA LEU A 107 -11.39 5.89 -22.09
C LEU A 107 -12.81 5.38 -22.33
N LEU A 108 -13.60 6.09 -23.12
CA LEU A 108 -15.01 5.73 -23.39
C LEU A 108 -15.19 4.27 -23.83
N PHE A 109 -14.20 3.70 -24.51
CA PHE A 109 -14.24 2.36 -25.12
C PHE A 109 -13.11 1.42 -24.68
N ILE A 110 -12.16 1.88 -23.84
CA ILE A 110 -11.08 1.03 -23.32
C ILE A 110 -11.35 0.69 -21.86
N THR A 111 -11.61 -0.60 -21.61
CA THR A 111 -11.78 -1.16 -20.27
C THR A 111 -10.77 -2.30 -20.08
N LYS A 112 -10.09 -2.31 -18.95
CA LYS A 112 -9.27 -3.43 -18.51
C LYS A 112 -9.85 -4.00 -17.22
N GLU A 113 -9.93 -5.33 -17.14
CA GLU A 113 -10.40 -6.03 -15.95
C GLU A 113 -9.61 -7.31 -15.73
N GLY A 114 -9.52 -7.74 -14.49
CA GLY A 114 -8.89 -8.99 -14.08
C GLY A 114 -9.42 -9.48 -12.74
N ASN A 115 -9.61 -10.78 -12.66
CA ASN A 115 -9.89 -11.48 -11.41
C ASN A 115 -8.64 -12.26 -11.02
N TYR A 116 -8.02 -11.91 -9.88
CA TYR A 116 -6.76 -12.42 -9.39
C TYR A 116 -7.03 -13.40 -8.27
N VAL A 117 -6.80 -14.68 -8.51
CA VAL A 117 -6.96 -15.77 -7.52
C VAL A 117 -5.57 -16.25 -7.13
N TYR A 118 -5.30 -16.34 -5.83
CA TYR A 118 -4.01 -16.80 -5.33
C TYR A 118 -4.01 -18.30 -5.07
N ASP A 119 -2.88 -18.99 -5.34
CA ASP A 119 -2.69 -20.45 -5.09
C ASP A 119 -2.83 -20.82 -3.60
N LYS A 120 -2.56 -19.86 -2.72
CA LYS A 120 -2.77 -19.90 -1.28
C LYS A 120 -3.09 -18.49 -0.80
N PRO A 121 -3.81 -18.32 0.33
CA PRO A 121 -4.15 -17.00 0.84
C PRO A 121 -2.93 -16.10 0.95
N LEU A 122 -3.00 -14.92 0.33
CA LEU A 122 -1.93 -13.92 0.38
C LEU A 122 -1.93 -13.28 1.76
N LEU A 123 -0.83 -13.44 2.51
CA LEU A 123 -0.64 -12.75 3.79
C LEU A 123 -0.42 -11.27 3.53
N ARG A 124 -1.45 -10.47 3.80
CA ARG A 124 -1.42 -9.02 3.63
C ARG A 124 -0.67 -8.33 4.76
N ILE A 125 -1.01 -8.68 6.01
CA ILE A 125 -0.46 -8.11 7.24
C ILE A 125 -0.42 -9.22 8.29
N PRO A 126 0.73 -9.54 8.91
CA PRO A 126 0.83 -10.49 10.01
C PRO A 126 0.26 -9.91 11.31
N PHE A 127 -0.16 -10.77 12.25
CA PHE A 127 -0.56 -10.36 13.59
C PHE A 127 0.18 -11.15 14.68
N PRO A 128 0.54 -10.51 15.80
CA PRO A 128 0.58 -9.04 15.96
C PRO A 128 1.64 -8.41 15.04
N VAL A 129 1.50 -7.14 14.75
CA VAL A 129 2.50 -6.40 13.99
C VAL A 129 3.13 -5.31 14.87
N GLU A 130 4.45 -5.11 14.73
CA GLU A 130 5.24 -4.14 15.46
C GLU A 130 5.91 -3.14 14.52
N ILE A 131 6.17 -1.92 14.99
CA ILE A 131 6.91 -0.94 14.20
C ILE A 131 8.31 -1.48 13.87
N GLY A 132 8.70 -1.36 12.61
CA GLY A 132 9.96 -1.90 12.07
C GLY A 132 9.87 -3.36 11.60
N GLN A 133 8.79 -4.08 11.93
CA GLN A 133 8.59 -5.46 11.48
C GLN A 133 8.44 -5.52 9.96
N GLU A 134 9.15 -6.47 9.37
CA GLU A 134 9.09 -6.79 7.95
C GLU A 134 8.55 -8.21 7.75
N TRP A 135 7.83 -8.43 6.66
CA TRP A 135 7.35 -9.76 6.28
C TRP A 135 7.38 -9.95 4.77
N THR A 136 7.33 -11.20 4.35
CA THR A 136 7.26 -11.56 2.94
C THR A 136 6.19 -12.61 2.72
N TRP A 137 5.63 -12.61 1.52
CA TRP A 137 4.81 -13.68 1.00
C TRP A 137 5.20 -13.95 -0.47
N ASN A 138 5.23 -15.22 -0.86
CA ASN A 138 5.49 -15.64 -2.23
C ASN A 138 4.47 -16.71 -2.61
N GLY A 139 3.96 -16.64 -3.82
CA GLY A 139 2.98 -17.58 -4.35
C GLY A 139 2.73 -17.32 -5.82
N ASN A 140 1.62 -17.88 -6.33
CA ASN A 140 1.17 -17.65 -7.69
C ASN A 140 -0.20 -16.97 -7.68
N GLU A 141 -0.42 -16.11 -8.68
CA GLU A 141 -1.74 -15.61 -9.03
C GLU A 141 -2.18 -16.16 -10.39
N PHE A 142 -3.47 -16.42 -10.48
CA PHE A 142 -4.14 -16.84 -11.71
C PHE A 142 -5.04 -15.70 -12.16
N VAL A 143 -4.84 -15.19 -13.38
CA VAL A 143 -5.62 -14.09 -13.95
C VAL A 143 -5.75 -14.27 -15.46
N ASN A 144 -6.98 -14.23 -15.99
CA ASN A 144 -7.26 -14.30 -17.43
C ASN A 144 -6.54 -15.47 -18.15
N ASP A 145 -6.59 -16.67 -17.55
CA ASP A 145 -5.92 -17.91 -18.02
C ASP A 145 -4.37 -17.86 -17.99
N GLU A 146 -3.79 -16.82 -17.40
CA GLU A 146 -2.34 -16.73 -17.17
C GLU A 146 -2.00 -17.03 -15.71
N THR A 147 -0.78 -17.53 -15.49
CA THR A 147 -0.22 -17.76 -14.16
C THR A 147 1.03 -16.92 -13.99
N HIS A 148 1.06 -16.12 -12.94
CA HIS A 148 2.22 -15.29 -12.60
C HIS A 148 2.71 -15.60 -11.20
N THR A 149 4.03 -15.66 -11.02
CA THR A 149 4.61 -15.67 -9.67
C THR A 149 4.48 -14.28 -9.06
N VAL A 150 4.15 -14.23 -7.78
CA VAL A 150 3.96 -13.00 -7.01
C VAL A 150 4.86 -13.02 -5.79
N SER A 151 5.58 -11.92 -5.58
CA SER A 151 6.34 -11.65 -4.36
C SER A 151 5.76 -10.40 -3.68
N LEU A 152 5.46 -10.52 -2.40
CA LEU A 152 5.06 -9.41 -1.55
C LEU A 152 6.12 -9.20 -0.47
N LYS A 153 6.54 -7.95 -0.27
CA LYS A 153 7.33 -7.49 0.88
C LYS A 153 6.54 -6.40 1.58
N GLY A 154 6.30 -6.58 2.86
CA GLY A 154 5.60 -5.61 3.70
C GLY A 154 6.46 -5.15 4.85
N LYS A 155 6.20 -3.94 5.34
CA LYS A 155 6.85 -3.33 6.50
C LYS A 155 5.87 -2.43 7.25
N ALA A 156 5.80 -2.59 8.57
CA ALA A 156 5.18 -1.61 9.46
C ALA A 156 6.22 -0.53 9.77
N SER A 157 6.17 0.59 9.04
CA SER A 157 7.29 1.56 9.03
C SER A 157 7.22 2.58 10.14
N ASN A 158 6.02 3.05 10.50
CA ASN A 158 5.88 4.13 11.47
C ASN A 158 4.49 4.15 12.11
N PHE A 159 4.39 4.88 13.23
CA PHE A 159 3.13 5.30 13.83
C PHE A 159 3.09 6.83 13.84
N GLU A 160 2.18 7.41 13.08
CA GLU A 160 2.16 8.85 12.83
C GLU A 160 0.75 9.41 12.70
N THR A 161 0.64 10.72 12.89
CA THR A 161 -0.61 11.43 12.68
C THR A 161 -0.80 11.77 11.21
N VAL A 162 -1.97 11.41 10.64
CA VAL A 162 -2.39 11.77 9.29
C VAL A 162 -3.62 12.66 9.36
N ILE A 163 -3.65 13.70 8.54
CA ILE A 163 -4.79 14.59 8.37
C ILE A 163 -5.42 14.27 7.02
N THR A 164 -6.74 14.04 7.01
CA THR A 164 -7.57 13.86 5.82
C THR A 164 -8.75 14.81 5.86
N PRO A 165 -9.55 14.97 4.81
CA PRO A 165 -10.78 15.75 4.87
C PRO A 165 -11.78 15.28 5.95
N ALA A 166 -11.76 13.98 6.31
CA ALA A 166 -12.60 13.42 7.36
C ALA A 166 -12.11 13.73 8.78
N GLY A 167 -10.87 14.23 8.95
CA GLY A 167 -10.32 14.56 10.25
C GLY A 167 -8.84 14.20 10.43
N LYS A 168 -8.42 14.23 11.70
CA LYS A 168 -7.06 13.89 12.15
C LYS A 168 -7.05 12.51 12.79
N PHE A 169 -6.12 11.64 12.39
CA PHE A 169 -6.05 10.24 12.81
C PHE A 169 -4.64 9.86 13.24
N GLU A 170 -4.54 9.15 14.35
CA GLU A 170 -3.32 8.45 14.75
C GLU A 170 -3.28 7.11 14.01
N THR A 171 -2.24 6.88 13.22
CA THR A 171 -2.22 5.79 12.22
C THR A 171 -0.97 4.94 12.30
N LEU A 172 -1.15 3.64 12.05
CA LEU A 172 -0.09 2.73 11.68
C LEU A 172 0.16 2.82 10.18
N LYS A 173 1.40 3.12 9.80
CA LYS A 173 1.83 3.18 8.41
C LYS A 173 2.40 1.83 7.97
N ILE A 174 1.83 1.27 6.91
CA ILE A 174 2.27 0.04 6.27
C ILE A 174 2.79 0.37 4.86
N GLU A 175 3.99 -0.09 4.55
CA GLU A 175 4.58 -0.03 3.23
C GLU A 175 4.63 -1.44 2.63
N THR A 176 4.14 -1.60 1.41
CA THR A 176 4.07 -2.90 0.74
C THR A 176 4.56 -2.76 -0.70
N THR A 177 5.48 -3.65 -1.10
CA THR A 177 5.87 -3.82 -2.50
C THR A 177 5.35 -5.16 -2.99
N ILE A 178 4.64 -5.14 -4.12
CA ILE A 178 4.17 -6.35 -4.83
C ILE A 178 4.81 -6.36 -6.20
N GLU A 179 5.52 -7.44 -6.50
CA GLU A 179 6.15 -7.70 -7.80
C GLU A 179 5.61 -8.99 -8.39
N THR A 180 5.37 -9.00 -9.70
CA THR A 180 4.88 -10.17 -10.43
C THR A 180 5.76 -10.51 -11.61
N SER A 181 5.79 -11.77 -12.01
CA SER A 181 6.64 -12.26 -13.11
C SER A 181 6.31 -11.65 -14.48
N ASN A 182 5.14 -11.03 -14.64
CA ASN A 182 4.78 -10.25 -15.84
C ASN A 182 5.41 -8.85 -15.89
N GLY A 183 6.29 -8.52 -14.93
CA GLY A 183 6.96 -7.23 -14.84
C GLY A 183 6.16 -6.13 -14.15
N SER A 184 5.01 -6.45 -13.56
CA SER A 184 4.25 -5.48 -12.73
C SER A 184 4.95 -5.29 -11.39
N LYS A 185 5.06 -4.04 -10.95
CA LYS A 185 5.54 -3.66 -9.63
C LYS A 185 4.71 -2.51 -9.08
N ASN A 186 4.14 -2.73 -7.91
CA ASN A 186 3.33 -1.75 -7.22
C ASN A 186 3.90 -1.52 -5.83
N ILE A 187 4.15 -0.26 -5.48
CA ILE A 187 4.58 0.17 -4.16
C ILE A 187 3.41 0.89 -3.51
N MET A 188 2.91 0.35 -2.41
CA MET A 188 1.78 0.88 -1.68
C MET A 188 2.23 1.41 -0.33
N THR A 189 1.73 2.58 0.03
CA THR A 189 1.82 3.12 1.37
C THR A 189 0.41 3.33 1.90
N GLU A 190 0.09 2.72 3.03
CA GLU A 190 -1.24 2.72 3.60
C GLU A 190 -1.19 3.17 5.06
N TRP A 191 -2.16 3.94 5.49
CA TRP A 191 -2.30 4.43 6.86
C TRP A 191 -3.61 3.91 7.46
N TYR A 192 -3.49 3.18 8.55
CA TYR A 192 -4.58 2.52 9.23
C TYR A 192 -4.84 3.14 10.60
N ALA A 193 -6.06 3.61 10.83
CA ALA A 193 -6.51 4.13 12.12
C ALA A 193 -7.27 3.04 12.90
N LYS A 194 -7.11 3.05 14.21
CA LYS A 194 -7.78 2.10 15.12
C LYS A 194 -9.30 2.16 14.96
N ASP A 195 -9.96 1.01 14.95
CA ASP A 195 -11.41 0.80 14.83
C ASP A 195 -12.06 1.36 13.55
N LEU A 196 -11.24 1.89 12.64
CA LEU A 196 -11.70 2.50 11.38
C LEU A 196 -11.12 1.82 10.14
N GLY A 197 -9.88 1.33 10.23
CA GLY A 197 -9.16 0.77 9.11
C GLY A 197 -8.39 1.81 8.29
N MET A 198 -8.25 1.60 6.99
CA MET A 198 -7.48 2.47 6.11
C MET A 198 -8.11 3.87 6.03
N VAL A 199 -7.32 4.90 6.27
CA VAL A 199 -7.73 6.32 6.14
C VAL A 199 -7.05 7.03 4.98
N LYS A 200 -5.89 6.49 4.54
CA LYS A 200 -5.16 7.00 3.39
C LYS A 200 -4.38 5.87 2.72
N MET A 201 -4.23 5.95 1.39
CA MET A 201 -3.39 5.04 0.62
C MET A 201 -2.82 5.76 -0.60
N ASN A 202 -1.53 5.51 -0.87
CA ASN A 202 -0.86 5.90 -2.09
C ASN A 202 -0.29 4.65 -2.76
N ILE A 203 -0.49 4.51 -4.06
CA ILE A 203 0.06 3.42 -4.87
C ILE A 203 0.93 4.04 -5.95
N SER A 204 2.25 3.80 -5.90
CA SER A 204 3.16 4.08 -7.00
C SER A 204 3.20 2.87 -7.91
N ILE A 205 3.00 3.10 -9.20
CA ILE A 205 2.93 2.06 -10.22
C ILE A 205 4.23 2.10 -11.01
N GLU A 206 5.00 1.02 -10.91
CA GLU A 206 6.22 0.79 -11.66
C GLU A 206 6.04 -0.44 -12.55
N GLY A 207 6.80 -0.53 -13.63
CA GLY A 207 6.75 -1.70 -14.52
C GLY A 207 5.47 -1.82 -15.34
N GLY A 208 5.17 -3.05 -15.77
CA GLY A 208 4.06 -3.40 -16.65
C GLY A 208 2.76 -3.78 -15.95
N GLY A 209 2.01 -4.71 -16.58
CA GLY A 209 0.73 -5.20 -16.08
C GLY A 209 -0.43 -4.23 -16.30
N MET A 210 -1.59 -4.52 -15.67
CA MET A 210 -2.81 -3.74 -15.87
C MET A 210 -2.70 -2.31 -15.35
N LEU A 211 -2.10 -2.14 -14.16
CA LEU A 211 -1.92 -0.80 -13.59
C LEU A 211 -0.85 -0.01 -14.33
N GLY A 212 0.23 -0.66 -14.80
CA GLY A 212 1.24 -0.02 -15.66
C GLY A 212 0.62 0.51 -16.97
N PHE A 213 -0.22 -0.29 -17.61
CA PHE A 213 -0.98 0.15 -18.80
C PHE A 213 -1.91 1.32 -18.47
N ALA A 214 -2.59 1.31 -17.32
CA ALA A 214 -3.43 2.43 -16.89
C ALA A 214 -2.61 3.70 -16.67
N ARG A 215 -1.43 3.59 -16.04
CA ARG A 215 -0.47 4.70 -15.86
C ARG A 215 -0.09 5.32 -17.20
N ASP A 216 0.29 4.50 -18.18
CA ASP A 216 0.81 4.97 -19.47
C ASP A 216 -0.27 5.70 -20.30
N ILE A 217 -1.55 5.32 -20.13
CA ILE A 217 -2.67 5.97 -20.83
C ILE A 217 -3.20 7.20 -20.07
N LEU A 218 -3.33 7.09 -18.73
CA LEU A 218 -3.92 8.16 -17.93
C LEU A 218 -2.90 9.19 -17.42
N GLY A 219 -1.60 8.89 -17.55
CA GLY A 219 -0.52 9.72 -17.03
C GLY A 219 -0.42 9.71 -15.48
N TYR A 220 -1.07 8.76 -14.81
CA TYR A 220 -1.06 8.66 -13.36
C TYR A 220 0.09 7.76 -12.89
N GLY A 221 1.19 8.36 -12.47
CA GLY A 221 2.29 7.62 -11.79
C GLY A 221 1.91 7.14 -10.38
N THR A 222 0.92 7.78 -9.77
CA THR A 222 0.43 7.48 -8.42
C THR A 222 -1.10 7.45 -8.40
N ILE A 223 -1.65 6.47 -7.71
CA ILE A 223 -3.09 6.37 -7.38
C ILE A 223 -3.22 6.69 -5.90
N GLU A 224 -4.13 7.59 -5.55
CA GLU A 224 -4.35 8.05 -4.20
C GLU A 224 -5.78 7.74 -3.73
N PHE A 225 -5.90 7.41 -2.44
CA PHE A 225 -7.16 7.33 -1.71
C PHE A 225 -6.99 8.10 -0.40
N GLU A 226 -7.92 8.96 -0.08
CA GLU A 226 -7.92 9.73 1.15
C GLU A 226 -9.34 9.77 1.74
N LEU A 227 -9.49 9.38 3.01
CA LEU A 227 -10.79 9.36 3.67
C LEU A 227 -11.37 10.76 3.70
N LYS A 228 -12.50 10.93 3.01
CA LYS A 228 -13.19 12.22 2.82
C LYS A 228 -14.29 12.42 3.85
N GLU A 229 -15.01 11.35 4.16
CA GLU A 229 -16.20 11.43 5.00
C GLU A 229 -16.48 10.11 5.71
N ILE A 230 -16.98 10.19 6.93
CA ILE A 230 -17.47 9.07 7.74
C ILE A 230 -18.94 9.34 8.06
N ARG A 231 -19.83 8.41 7.66
CA ARG A 231 -21.26 8.45 7.95
C ARG A 231 -21.67 7.30 8.83
N ASP A 232 -22.62 7.52 9.72
CA ASP A 232 -23.30 6.41 10.40
C ASP A 232 -24.20 5.66 9.40
N LYS A 233 -24.29 4.32 9.56
CA LYS A 233 -25.15 3.47 8.74
C LYS A 233 -26.57 3.55 9.22
#